data_a665332d247ef5a45b4080a817a9fe46
#
_entry.id   a665332d247ef5a45b4080a817a9fe46
#
_cell.length_a   1.000
_cell.length_b   1.000
_cell.length_c   1.000
_cell.angle_alpha   90.00
_cell.angle_beta   90.00
_cell.angle_gamma   90.00
#
_symmetry.space_group_name_H-M   'P 1'
#
loop_
_entity.id
_entity.type
_entity.pdbx_description
1 polymer ?
#
loop_
_entity_poly.entity_id
_entity_poly.type
_entity_poly.pdbx_seq_one_letter_code
_entity_poly.pdbx_strand_id
1 'polypeptide(L)'
;MIRHLLKLVWKRKRSSALLTLEILISFLVLFGVGTLAATAILRYRKPLGFDYNNVWVANISFPDLKEVMIDETAPWSQQAQARRAPEAPYRATLDRLIRELRTLPQIESVAGASAAPYSGSEWNSTTDFNGRQVNMRRDGVTEGYGEVMRTKLLRGRWFGPEDQTANVAPMVIDSDLAENMFGAADPIGQKFTFGDGDDYRIVGVVAPFRKNGEFSQDKVQMAFDRADLHGWRGTMPRALVIRVRPGTPAEFEETLTARLHALAPDYPTRIRHMDSMRRGMNRAFLAPVILGTVVSAFLIGMVALGLSGVLWQNVTRRRREIGLRRALGATGGSVHRQILIEVALLSTLAVIVGLVVIAQLPIIGLFQVVTPLAYGVGIAAALATIYALTLVCGLYPSWLAGRVQPAEALHYE
;
A
#
# COMPACT_ATOMS: atom_id res chain seq x y z
N MET A 1 -1.36 22.56 42.45
CA MET A 1 -1.10 23.27 41.20
C MET A 1 -1.95 22.75 40.03
N ILE A 2 -1.92 21.49 39.68
CA ILE A 2 -2.70 20.91 38.54
C ILE A 2 -4.23 21.10 38.69
N ARG A 3 -4.84 20.88 39.87
CA ARG A 3 -6.27 21.13 40.16
C ARG A 3 -6.70 22.59 39.94
N HIS A 4 -5.82 23.55 40.23
CA HIS A 4 -6.10 24.97 40.04
C HIS A 4 -6.06 25.34 38.52
N LEU A 5 -5.11 24.74 37.76
CA LEU A 5 -4.99 24.94 36.33
C LEU A 5 -6.18 24.33 35.56
N LEU A 6 -6.65 23.14 35.96
CA LEU A 6 -7.87 22.53 35.41
C LEU A 6 -9.12 23.38 35.63
N LYS A 7 -9.28 24.00 36.84
CA LYS A 7 -10.38 24.97 37.12
C LYS A 7 -10.29 26.21 36.24
N LEU A 8 -9.10 26.71 35.92
CA LEU A 8 -8.87 27.85 35.03
C LEU A 8 -9.24 27.55 33.58
N VAL A 9 -8.86 26.38 33.09
CA VAL A 9 -9.27 25.88 31.74
C VAL A 9 -10.81 25.76 31.68
N TRP A 10 -11.43 25.21 32.73
CA TRP A 10 -12.89 25.06 32.79
C TRP A 10 -13.67 26.36 32.82
N LYS A 11 -13.14 27.46 33.41
CA LYS A 11 -13.79 28.78 33.41
C LYS A 11 -13.80 29.47 32.02
N ARG A 12 -12.93 29.05 31.06
CA ARG A 12 -12.84 29.62 29.71
C ARG A 12 -13.35 28.66 28.63
N LYS A 13 -14.46 27.96 28.88
CA LYS A 13 -14.98 26.81 28.11
C LYS A 13 -14.97 26.99 26.59
N ARG A 14 -15.38 28.13 26.03
CA ARG A 14 -15.51 28.28 24.56
C ARG A 14 -14.20 28.40 23.82
N SER A 15 -13.28 29.26 24.23
CA SER A 15 -12.01 29.46 23.53
C SER A 15 -11.05 28.28 23.71
N SER A 16 -10.98 27.68 24.92
CA SER A 16 -10.16 26.51 25.18
C SER A 16 -10.69 25.25 24.46
N ALA A 17 -12.02 25.09 24.35
CA ALA A 17 -12.65 23.98 23.68
C ALA A 17 -12.36 23.99 22.15
N LEU A 18 -12.43 25.15 21.49
CA LEU A 18 -12.12 25.28 20.08
C LEU A 18 -10.66 24.92 19.78
N LEU A 19 -9.72 25.44 20.60
CA LEU A 19 -8.30 25.08 20.45
C LEU A 19 -8.06 23.59 20.69
N THR A 20 -8.68 23.02 21.72
CA THR A 20 -8.53 21.58 22.00
C THR A 20 -9.07 20.75 20.84
N LEU A 21 -10.21 21.14 20.24
CA LEU A 21 -10.77 20.49 19.06
C LEU A 21 -9.85 20.61 17.84
N GLU A 22 -9.30 21.80 17.61
CA GLU A 22 -8.37 22.07 16.50
C GLU A 22 -7.08 21.20 16.63
N ILE A 23 -6.50 21.14 17.83
CA ILE A 23 -5.35 20.30 18.12
C ILE A 23 -5.70 18.81 17.97
N LEU A 24 -6.90 18.39 18.43
CA LEU A 24 -7.38 17.02 18.29
C LEU A 24 -7.48 16.60 16.81
N ILE A 25 -8.15 17.42 15.99
CA ILE A 25 -8.30 17.14 14.56
C ILE A 25 -6.92 17.07 13.89
N SER A 26 -6.05 18.04 14.18
CA SER A 26 -4.70 18.06 13.64
C SER A 26 -3.88 16.83 14.07
N PHE A 27 -4.00 16.41 15.32
CA PHE A 27 -3.35 15.20 15.82
C PHE A 27 -3.82 13.94 15.07
N LEU A 28 -5.13 13.79 14.84
CA LEU A 28 -5.69 12.65 14.12
C LEU A 28 -5.24 12.62 12.64
N VAL A 29 -5.22 13.77 11.98
CA VAL A 29 -4.74 13.87 10.59
C VAL A 29 -3.24 13.57 10.50
N LEU A 30 -2.43 14.17 11.40
CA LEU A 30 -0.99 13.90 11.47
C LEU A 30 -0.69 12.43 11.74
N PHE A 31 -1.45 11.80 12.63
CA PHE A 31 -1.34 10.36 12.88
C PHE A 31 -1.64 9.55 11.62
N GLY A 32 -2.75 9.84 10.93
CA GLY A 32 -3.14 9.13 9.70
C GLY A 32 -2.07 9.26 8.61
N VAL A 33 -1.63 10.48 8.32
CA VAL A 33 -0.60 10.76 7.32
C VAL A 33 0.74 10.16 7.73
N GLY A 34 1.14 10.31 9.00
CA GLY A 34 2.39 9.72 9.52
C GLY A 34 2.41 8.20 9.43
N THR A 35 1.28 7.55 9.72
CA THR A 35 1.13 6.09 9.60
C THR A 35 1.19 5.62 8.16
N LEU A 36 0.52 6.31 7.23
CA LEU A 36 0.60 6.00 5.79
C LEU A 36 2.01 6.21 5.24
N ALA A 37 2.67 7.30 5.62
CA ALA A 37 4.05 7.57 5.21
C ALA A 37 5.03 6.52 5.77
N ALA A 38 4.90 6.15 7.05
CA ALA A 38 5.71 5.10 7.66
C ALA A 38 5.49 3.74 6.96
N THR A 39 4.23 3.40 6.66
CA THR A 39 3.88 2.19 5.90
C THR A 39 4.53 2.20 4.51
N ALA A 40 4.45 3.34 3.81
CA ALA A 40 5.08 3.49 2.50
C ALA A 40 6.59 3.27 2.56
N ILE A 41 7.29 3.90 3.51
CA ILE A 41 8.75 3.76 3.67
C ILE A 41 9.14 2.32 3.99
N LEU A 42 8.44 1.66 4.91
CA LEU A 42 8.73 0.29 5.33
C LEU A 42 8.50 -0.70 4.17
N ARG A 43 7.44 -0.51 3.38
CA ARG A 43 7.11 -1.36 2.25
C ARG A 43 8.01 -1.14 1.04
N TYR A 44 8.38 0.10 0.76
CA TYR A 44 9.26 0.46 -0.36
C TYR A 44 10.64 -0.22 -0.27
N ARG A 45 11.13 -0.50 0.93
CA ARG A 45 12.41 -1.17 1.16
C ARG A 45 12.40 -2.67 0.93
N LYS A 46 11.23 -3.29 0.80
CA LYS A 46 11.11 -4.73 0.58
C LYS A 46 11.33 -5.09 -0.88
N PRO A 47 12.01 -6.21 -1.20
CA PRO A 47 12.22 -6.64 -2.58
C PRO A 47 10.88 -6.95 -3.25
N LEU A 48 10.80 -6.71 -4.56
CA LEU A 48 9.61 -6.98 -5.37
C LEU A 48 9.44 -8.47 -5.70
N GLY A 49 10.54 -9.22 -5.76
CA GLY A 49 10.57 -10.62 -6.20
C GLY A 49 10.63 -10.79 -7.72
N PHE A 50 10.66 -9.69 -8.48
CA PHE A 50 10.80 -9.68 -9.93
C PHE A 50 11.56 -8.44 -10.42
N ASP A 51 12.03 -8.50 -11.67
CA ASP A 51 12.70 -7.38 -12.36
C ASP A 51 11.77 -6.80 -13.44
N TYR A 52 11.40 -5.53 -13.29
CA TYR A 52 10.54 -4.79 -14.22
C TYR A 52 11.32 -4.05 -15.33
N ASN A 53 12.65 -3.97 -15.24
CA ASN A 53 13.47 -3.22 -16.20
C ASN A 53 13.43 -3.89 -17.57
N ASN A 54 13.31 -3.09 -18.63
CA ASN A 54 13.23 -3.55 -20.01
C ASN A 54 12.08 -4.56 -20.26
N VAL A 55 11.00 -4.49 -19.49
CA VAL A 55 9.82 -5.33 -19.68
C VAL A 55 8.69 -4.50 -20.25
N TRP A 56 8.17 -4.96 -21.39
CA TRP A 56 7.01 -4.40 -22.07
C TRP A 56 5.82 -5.33 -21.91
N VAL A 57 4.63 -4.79 -21.83
CA VAL A 57 3.39 -5.54 -21.65
C VAL A 57 2.47 -5.25 -22.82
N ALA A 58 2.20 -6.24 -23.62
CA ALA A 58 1.20 -6.17 -24.69
C ALA A 58 -0.11 -6.81 -24.18
N ASN A 59 -1.08 -5.97 -23.84
CA ASN A 59 -2.42 -6.45 -23.47
C ASN A 59 -3.21 -6.75 -24.74
N ILE A 60 -3.78 -7.95 -24.81
CA ILE A 60 -4.56 -8.43 -25.95
C ILE A 60 -6.03 -8.44 -25.53
N SER A 61 -6.85 -7.69 -26.24
CA SER A 61 -8.29 -7.64 -25.98
C SER A 61 -8.97 -8.78 -26.75
N PHE A 62 -9.22 -9.88 -26.06
CA PHE A 62 -10.09 -10.92 -26.59
C PHE A 62 -11.55 -10.55 -26.36
N PRO A 63 -12.45 -10.88 -27.31
CA PRO A 63 -13.88 -10.66 -27.12
C PRO A 63 -14.38 -11.49 -25.93
N ASP A 64 -15.45 -11.00 -25.29
CA ASP A 64 -16.10 -11.77 -24.23
C ASP A 64 -16.61 -13.08 -24.80
N LEU A 65 -16.26 -14.16 -24.13
CA LEU A 65 -16.69 -15.48 -24.52
C LEU A 65 -18.20 -15.60 -24.27
N LYS A 66 -18.93 -16.09 -25.25
CA LYS A 66 -20.35 -16.39 -25.08
C LYS A 66 -20.51 -17.45 -23.97
N GLU A 67 -21.45 -17.24 -23.08
CA GLU A 67 -21.83 -18.25 -22.11
C GLU A 67 -22.15 -19.58 -22.84
N VAL A 68 -21.45 -20.63 -22.44
CA VAL A 68 -21.69 -21.98 -22.96
C VAL A 68 -22.70 -22.63 -22.06
N MET A 69 -23.77 -23.20 -22.62
CA MET A 69 -24.67 -24.04 -21.85
C MET A 69 -23.90 -25.28 -21.36
N ILE A 70 -23.87 -25.46 -20.07
CA ILE A 70 -23.10 -26.52 -19.41
C ILE A 70 -24.09 -27.53 -18.84
N ASP A 71 -23.82 -28.79 -19.08
CA ASP A 71 -24.49 -29.87 -18.37
C ASP A 71 -23.99 -29.89 -16.91
N GLU A 72 -24.79 -29.35 -15.99
CA GLU A 72 -24.45 -29.29 -14.57
C GLU A 72 -24.43 -30.69 -13.91
N THR A 73 -24.94 -31.72 -14.60
CA THR A 73 -24.91 -33.11 -14.11
C THR A 73 -23.63 -33.83 -14.50
N ALA A 74 -22.87 -33.29 -15.44
CA ALA A 74 -21.60 -33.88 -15.88
C ALA A 74 -20.52 -33.78 -14.78
N PRO A 75 -19.53 -34.68 -14.79
CA PRO A 75 -18.36 -34.55 -13.94
C PRO A 75 -17.69 -33.17 -14.07
N TRP A 76 -17.19 -32.62 -12.95
CA TRP A 76 -16.57 -31.28 -12.91
C TRP A 76 -15.54 -31.07 -14.02
N SER A 77 -14.68 -32.07 -14.31
CA SER A 77 -13.67 -32.00 -15.39
C SER A 77 -14.28 -31.73 -16.77
N GLN A 78 -15.45 -32.30 -17.06
CA GLN A 78 -16.17 -32.07 -18.32
C GLN A 78 -16.82 -30.69 -18.34
N GLN A 79 -17.42 -30.28 -17.25
CA GLN A 79 -17.95 -28.92 -17.11
C GLN A 79 -16.85 -27.86 -17.28
N ALA A 80 -15.68 -28.05 -16.64
CA ALA A 80 -14.54 -27.15 -16.75
C ALA A 80 -13.99 -27.10 -18.18
N GLN A 81 -13.92 -28.24 -18.86
CA GLN A 81 -13.53 -28.33 -20.27
C GLN A 81 -14.53 -27.60 -21.17
N ALA A 82 -15.82 -27.80 -20.99
CA ALA A 82 -16.86 -27.14 -21.76
C ALA A 82 -16.82 -25.61 -21.58
N ARG A 83 -16.62 -25.13 -20.35
CA ARG A 83 -16.47 -23.69 -20.05
C ARG A 83 -15.28 -23.04 -20.77
N ARG A 84 -14.17 -23.78 -20.92
CA ARG A 84 -12.91 -23.27 -21.48
C ARG A 84 -12.70 -23.60 -22.96
N ALA A 85 -13.51 -24.49 -23.55
CA ALA A 85 -13.44 -24.82 -24.97
C ALA A 85 -13.49 -23.60 -25.92
N PRO A 86 -14.32 -22.56 -25.66
CA PRO A 86 -14.32 -21.33 -26.46
C PRO A 86 -13.00 -20.55 -26.45
N GLU A 87 -12.10 -20.82 -25.48
CA GLU A 87 -10.81 -20.16 -25.39
C GLU A 87 -9.77 -20.76 -26.36
N ALA A 88 -10.00 -21.93 -26.92
CA ALA A 88 -9.02 -22.66 -27.73
C ALA A 88 -8.44 -21.83 -28.90
N PRO A 89 -9.21 -21.09 -29.72
CA PRO A 89 -8.66 -20.26 -30.80
C PRO A 89 -7.77 -19.12 -30.27
N TYR A 90 -8.10 -18.58 -29.10
CA TYR A 90 -7.33 -17.50 -28.46
C TYR A 90 -6.01 -18.04 -27.89
N ARG A 91 -6.03 -19.23 -27.29
CA ARG A 91 -4.83 -19.92 -26.81
C ARG A 91 -3.86 -20.24 -27.97
N ALA A 92 -4.39 -20.74 -29.11
CA ALA A 92 -3.60 -20.99 -30.30
C ALA A 92 -2.98 -19.70 -30.89
N THR A 93 -3.72 -18.59 -30.85
CA THR A 93 -3.18 -17.28 -31.27
C THR A 93 -2.07 -16.80 -30.34
N LEU A 94 -2.24 -16.92 -29.03
CA LEU A 94 -1.19 -16.57 -28.04
C LEU A 94 0.07 -17.42 -28.26
N ASP A 95 -0.08 -18.73 -28.45
CA ASP A 95 1.05 -19.62 -28.70
C ASP A 95 1.82 -19.21 -29.96
N ARG A 96 1.10 -18.91 -31.07
CA ARG A 96 1.72 -18.38 -32.27
C ARG A 96 2.45 -17.07 -32.05
N LEU A 97 1.83 -16.12 -31.32
CA LEU A 97 2.44 -14.84 -30.99
C LEU A 97 3.73 -15.03 -30.18
N ILE A 98 3.71 -15.88 -29.15
CA ILE A 98 4.89 -16.17 -28.32
C ILE A 98 6.02 -16.76 -29.16
N ARG A 99 5.71 -17.73 -30.04
CA ARG A 99 6.75 -18.34 -30.90
C ARG A 99 7.35 -17.32 -31.87
N GLU A 100 6.52 -16.53 -32.53
CA GLU A 100 6.99 -15.54 -33.51
C GLU A 100 7.80 -14.42 -32.83
N LEU A 101 7.36 -13.94 -31.68
CA LEU A 101 8.08 -12.89 -30.96
C LEU A 101 9.45 -13.35 -30.47
N ARG A 102 9.62 -14.63 -30.11
CA ARG A 102 10.92 -15.21 -29.74
C ARG A 102 11.96 -15.17 -30.86
N THR A 103 11.54 -15.05 -32.13
CA THR A 103 12.45 -14.94 -33.27
C THR A 103 13.07 -13.57 -33.45
N LEU A 104 12.50 -12.54 -32.82
CA LEU A 104 12.95 -11.15 -32.97
C LEU A 104 14.24 -10.91 -32.16
N PRO A 105 15.31 -10.37 -32.78
CA PRO A 105 16.61 -10.22 -32.13
C PRO A 105 16.60 -9.22 -30.95
N GLN A 106 15.65 -8.28 -30.93
CA GLN A 106 15.48 -7.31 -29.85
C GLN A 106 14.82 -7.92 -28.61
N ILE A 107 14.15 -9.08 -28.75
CA ILE A 107 13.46 -9.73 -27.64
C ILE A 107 14.42 -10.73 -26.98
N GLU A 108 14.55 -10.61 -25.65
CA GLU A 108 15.31 -11.55 -24.83
C GLU A 108 14.47 -12.77 -24.46
N SER A 109 13.24 -12.51 -23.96
CA SER A 109 12.28 -13.55 -23.61
C SER A 109 10.85 -13.01 -23.64
N VAL A 110 9.87 -13.91 -23.83
CA VAL A 110 8.44 -13.57 -23.86
C VAL A 110 7.61 -14.69 -23.24
N ALA A 111 6.57 -14.28 -22.50
CA ALA A 111 5.62 -15.18 -21.88
C ALA A 111 4.22 -14.59 -21.84
N GLY A 112 3.21 -15.44 -21.72
CA GLY A 112 1.84 -15.04 -21.44
C GLY A 112 1.57 -14.97 -19.96
N ALA A 113 0.72 -14.04 -19.54
CA ALA A 113 0.19 -13.90 -18.19
C ALA A 113 -1.29 -13.52 -18.22
N SER A 114 -2.07 -14.00 -17.25
CA SER A 114 -3.48 -13.59 -17.13
C SER A 114 -3.58 -12.11 -16.78
N ALA A 115 -2.65 -11.61 -15.99
CA ALA A 115 -2.47 -10.18 -15.74
C ALA A 115 -1.01 -9.86 -15.41
N ALA A 116 -0.47 -8.83 -16.07
CA ALA A 116 0.90 -8.39 -15.80
C ALA A 116 1.03 -7.68 -14.44
N PRO A 117 2.23 -7.64 -13.84
CA PRO A 117 2.51 -6.77 -12.70
C PRO A 117 2.14 -5.32 -12.99
N TYR A 118 1.74 -4.59 -11.94
CA TYR A 118 1.28 -3.20 -12.02
C TYR A 118 0.03 -2.96 -12.90
N SER A 119 -0.70 -4.02 -13.31
CA SER A 119 -1.94 -3.86 -14.08
C SER A 119 -3.13 -3.41 -13.22
N GLY A 120 -3.04 -3.58 -11.90
CA GLY A 120 -4.16 -3.37 -10.98
C GLY A 120 -5.19 -4.51 -11.01
N SER A 121 -4.98 -5.53 -11.84
CA SER A 121 -5.86 -6.70 -11.92
C SER A 121 -5.34 -7.79 -10.99
N GLU A 122 -6.22 -8.28 -10.12
CA GLU A 122 -5.96 -9.38 -9.20
C GLU A 122 -7.07 -10.41 -9.29
N TRP A 123 -6.68 -11.67 -9.30
CA TRP A 123 -7.59 -12.78 -9.11
C TRP A 123 -7.33 -13.41 -7.74
N ASN A 124 -8.29 -13.24 -6.84
CA ASN A 124 -8.21 -13.82 -5.51
C ASN A 124 -8.96 -15.14 -5.50
N SER A 125 -8.33 -16.18 -5.00
CA SER A 125 -8.94 -17.51 -4.78
C SER A 125 -8.82 -17.86 -3.31
N THR A 126 -9.87 -18.48 -2.78
CA THR A 126 -9.87 -19.06 -1.44
C THR A 126 -9.96 -20.56 -1.56
N THR A 127 -9.13 -21.28 -0.85
CA THR A 127 -9.18 -22.74 -0.76
C THR A 127 -9.23 -23.18 0.70
N ASP A 128 -9.87 -24.32 0.96
CA ASP A 128 -9.71 -25.00 2.24
C ASP A 128 -8.48 -25.89 2.19
N PHE A 129 -7.56 -25.65 3.11
CA PHE A 129 -6.37 -26.46 3.27
C PHE A 129 -6.26 -26.93 4.72
N ASN A 130 -6.45 -28.23 4.95
CA ASN A 130 -6.42 -28.84 6.28
C ASN A 130 -7.39 -28.14 7.28
N GLY A 131 -8.61 -27.82 6.85
CA GLY A 131 -9.65 -27.18 7.65
C GLY A 131 -9.42 -25.69 7.91
N ARG A 132 -8.48 -25.05 7.19
CA ARG A 132 -8.24 -23.61 7.24
C ARG A 132 -8.49 -22.96 5.89
N GLN A 133 -9.18 -21.85 5.89
CA GLN A 133 -9.37 -21.02 4.71
C GLN A 133 -8.07 -20.28 4.37
N VAL A 134 -7.49 -20.57 3.21
CA VAL A 134 -6.29 -19.91 2.70
C VAL A 134 -6.67 -19.04 1.51
N ASN A 135 -6.46 -17.74 1.65
CA ASN A 135 -6.64 -16.78 0.56
C ASN A 135 -5.31 -16.61 -0.17
N MET A 136 -5.35 -16.75 -1.49
CA MET A 136 -4.19 -16.56 -2.34
C MET A 136 -4.54 -15.77 -3.60
N ARG A 137 -3.55 -15.10 -4.15
CA ARG A 137 -3.66 -14.48 -5.46
C ARG A 137 -3.19 -15.49 -6.50
N ARG A 138 -3.99 -15.68 -7.55
CA ARG A 138 -3.63 -16.58 -8.65
C ARG A 138 -3.29 -15.81 -9.90
N ASP A 139 -2.34 -16.33 -10.66
CA ASP A 139 -1.99 -15.82 -11.97
C ASP A 139 -1.66 -16.98 -12.92
N GLY A 140 -2.44 -17.11 -14.00
CA GLY A 140 -2.16 -18.10 -15.04
C GLY A 140 -1.03 -17.58 -15.91
N VAL A 141 0.07 -18.34 -16.00
CA VAL A 141 1.26 -17.92 -16.73
C VAL A 141 1.82 -19.04 -17.61
N THR A 142 2.47 -18.68 -18.72
CA THR A 142 3.16 -19.66 -19.55
C THR A 142 4.55 -19.99 -19.03
N GLU A 143 5.16 -21.05 -19.55
CA GLU A 143 6.43 -21.61 -19.07
C GLU A 143 7.58 -20.61 -18.92
N GLY A 144 7.72 -19.67 -19.85
CA GLY A 144 8.80 -18.67 -19.84
C GLY A 144 8.63 -17.51 -18.87
N TYR A 145 7.53 -17.46 -18.10
CA TYR A 145 7.23 -16.28 -17.27
C TYR A 145 8.29 -16.02 -16.19
N GLY A 146 8.78 -17.09 -15.55
CA GLY A 146 9.83 -16.96 -14.53
C GLY A 146 11.12 -16.34 -15.06
N GLU A 147 11.48 -16.66 -16.32
CA GLU A 147 12.63 -16.10 -17.03
C GLU A 147 12.40 -14.63 -17.38
N VAL A 148 11.25 -14.30 -17.98
CA VAL A 148 10.88 -12.92 -18.33
C VAL A 148 10.91 -12.01 -17.10
N MET A 149 10.37 -12.47 -15.99
CA MET A 149 10.29 -11.70 -14.76
C MET A 149 11.55 -11.83 -13.88
N ARG A 150 12.50 -12.70 -14.25
CA ARG A 150 13.71 -13.00 -13.46
C ARG A 150 13.36 -13.33 -12.01
N THR A 151 12.33 -14.15 -11.83
CA THR A 151 11.88 -14.53 -10.48
C THR A 151 12.94 -15.41 -9.81
N LYS A 152 13.23 -15.12 -8.54
CA LYS A 152 14.18 -15.92 -7.77
C LYS A 152 13.52 -17.21 -7.30
N LEU A 153 13.89 -18.34 -7.87
CA LEU A 153 13.49 -19.66 -7.41
C LEU A 153 14.25 -20.00 -6.11
N LEU A 154 13.51 -20.42 -5.09
CA LEU A 154 14.06 -20.80 -3.79
C LEU A 154 14.17 -22.31 -3.63
N ARG A 155 13.15 -23.06 -4.11
CA ARG A 155 13.09 -24.54 -4.05
C ARG A 155 12.38 -25.08 -5.29
N GLY A 156 12.67 -26.32 -5.63
CA GLY A 156 12.03 -27.01 -6.75
C GLY A 156 12.41 -26.44 -8.11
N ARG A 157 11.45 -26.34 -9.03
CA ARG A 157 11.65 -25.87 -10.40
C ARG A 157 10.49 -24.98 -10.86
N TRP A 158 10.69 -24.28 -11.97
CA TRP A 158 9.62 -23.62 -12.71
C TRP A 158 8.93 -24.63 -13.64
N PHE A 159 7.86 -24.21 -14.32
CA PHE A 159 7.16 -25.02 -15.31
C PHE A 159 8.08 -25.42 -16.46
N GLY A 160 7.95 -26.66 -16.92
CA GLY A 160 8.72 -27.22 -18.03
C GLY A 160 7.85 -28.03 -18.98
N PRO A 161 8.46 -28.51 -20.11
CA PRO A 161 7.76 -29.33 -21.08
C PRO A 161 7.15 -30.62 -20.51
N GLU A 162 7.76 -31.17 -19.45
CA GLU A 162 7.28 -32.36 -18.74
C GLU A 162 5.91 -32.18 -18.10
N ASP A 163 5.52 -30.96 -17.90
CA ASP A 163 4.22 -30.62 -17.27
C ASP A 163 3.06 -30.65 -18.27
N GLN A 164 3.31 -30.76 -19.57
CA GLN A 164 2.29 -30.81 -20.62
C GLN A 164 1.40 -32.05 -20.51
N THR A 165 1.98 -33.18 -20.12
CA THR A 165 1.28 -34.47 -20.00
C THR A 165 0.93 -34.86 -18.58
N ALA A 166 1.15 -33.95 -17.61
CA ALA A 166 0.90 -34.23 -16.20
C ALA A 166 -0.60 -34.37 -15.91
N ASN A 167 -0.99 -35.45 -15.23
CA ASN A 167 -2.37 -35.68 -14.79
C ASN A 167 -2.83 -34.67 -13.74
N VAL A 168 -1.91 -34.13 -12.93
CA VAL A 168 -2.13 -33.14 -11.89
C VAL A 168 -1.48 -31.83 -12.32
N ALA A 169 -2.20 -30.73 -12.30
CA ALA A 169 -1.68 -29.44 -12.76
C ALA A 169 -0.52 -28.96 -11.88
N PRO A 170 0.61 -28.53 -12.46
CA PRO A 170 1.71 -27.97 -11.68
C PRO A 170 1.37 -26.57 -11.18
N MET A 171 1.85 -26.24 -9.99
CA MET A 171 1.73 -24.90 -9.40
C MET A 171 3.07 -24.47 -8.81
N VAL A 172 3.40 -23.20 -9.02
CA VAL A 172 4.52 -22.52 -8.35
C VAL A 172 3.92 -21.51 -7.37
N ILE A 173 4.40 -21.51 -6.14
CA ILE A 173 3.91 -20.62 -5.08
C ILE A 173 5.02 -19.72 -4.58
N ASP A 174 4.68 -18.60 -3.99
CA ASP A 174 5.68 -17.79 -3.29
C ASP A 174 5.93 -18.33 -1.87
N SER A 175 7.04 -17.89 -1.27
CA SER A 175 7.42 -18.35 0.08
C SER A 175 6.44 -17.92 1.16
N ASP A 176 5.70 -16.82 1.00
CA ASP A 176 4.70 -16.37 1.96
C ASP A 176 3.49 -17.32 1.99
N LEU A 177 3.07 -17.80 0.82
CA LEU A 177 2.02 -18.80 0.70
C LEU A 177 2.48 -20.17 1.21
N ALA A 178 3.73 -20.56 0.87
CA ALA A 178 4.32 -21.79 1.35
C ALA A 178 4.36 -21.84 2.89
N GLU A 179 4.80 -20.74 3.53
CA GLU A 179 4.80 -20.62 4.99
C GLU A 179 3.38 -20.71 5.58
N ASN A 180 2.41 -20.04 4.94
CA ASN A 180 1.02 -20.05 5.41
C ASN A 180 0.37 -21.44 5.32
N MET A 181 0.59 -22.15 4.21
CA MET A 181 -0.02 -23.47 4.00
C MET A 181 0.69 -24.59 4.79
N PHE A 182 2.01 -24.63 4.73
CA PHE A 182 2.81 -25.79 5.17
C PHE A 182 3.66 -25.52 6.41
N GLY A 183 3.82 -24.24 6.81
CA GLY A 183 4.70 -23.87 7.92
C GLY A 183 6.14 -24.27 7.63
N ALA A 184 6.71 -25.15 8.47
CA ALA A 184 8.08 -25.66 8.31
C ALA A 184 8.19 -26.91 7.40
N ALA A 185 7.08 -27.51 6.96
CA ALA A 185 7.08 -28.69 6.10
C ALA A 185 7.50 -28.34 4.66
N ASP A 186 8.08 -29.32 3.96
CA ASP A 186 8.43 -29.13 2.54
C ASP A 186 7.18 -29.09 1.67
N PRO A 187 6.93 -27.99 0.95
CA PRO A 187 5.77 -27.87 0.06
C PRO A 187 5.95 -28.63 -1.26
N ILE A 188 7.18 -28.96 -1.68
CA ILE A 188 7.44 -29.57 -3.00
C ILE A 188 6.81 -30.97 -3.08
N GLY A 189 6.05 -31.20 -4.15
CA GLY A 189 5.34 -32.45 -4.41
C GLY A 189 4.00 -32.59 -3.69
N GLN A 190 3.68 -31.71 -2.74
CA GLN A 190 2.38 -31.71 -2.06
C GLN A 190 1.24 -31.41 -3.04
N LYS A 191 0.13 -32.10 -2.83
CA LYS A 191 -1.07 -31.93 -3.65
C LYS A 191 -2.15 -31.24 -2.85
N PHE A 192 -2.97 -30.47 -3.52
CA PHE A 192 -4.16 -29.87 -2.95
C PHE A 192 -5.21 -29.61 -4.04
N THR A 193 -6.46 -29.55 -3.65
CA THR A 193 -7.58 -29.33 -4.55
C THR A 193 -8.14 -27.93 -4.31
N PHE A 194 -8.32 -27.14 -5.36
CA PHE A 194 -9.07 -25.90 -5.25
C PHE A 194 -10.58 -26.16 -5.18
N GLY A 195 -11.32 -25.15 -4.72
CA GLY A 195 -12.79 -25.18 -4.73
C GLY A 195 -13.41 -25.34 -6.12
N ASP A 196 -12.62 -25.17 -7.19
CA ASP A 196 -12.98 -25.45 -8.58
C ASP A 196 -12.84 -26.94 -8.96
N GLY A 197 -12.44 -27.80 -8.02
CA GLY A 197 -12.30 -29.24 -8.21
C GLY A 197 -11.05 -29.70 -8.96
N ASP A 198 -10.18 -28.77 -9.37
CA ASP A 198 -8.92 -29.10 -10.01
C ASP A 198 -7.84 -29.44 -8.97
N ASP A 199 -7.10 -30.53 -9.20
CA ASP A 199 -5.97 -30.93 -8.37
C ASP A 199 -4.69 -30.25 -8.85
N TYR A 200 -3.94 -29.69 -7.90
CA TYR A 200 -2.67 -29.03 -8.14
C TYR A 200 -1.55 -29.71 -7.35
N ARG A 201 -0.34 -29.73 -7.95
CA ARG A 201 0.89 -30.18 -7.30
C ARG A 201 1.89 -29.04 -7.26
N ILE A 202 2.43 -28.76 -6.09
CA ILE A 202 3.48 -27.76 -5.95
C ILE A 202 4.79 -28.30 -6.53
N VAL A 203 5.32 -27.62 -7.54
CA VAL A 203 6.57 -27.99 -8.22
C VAL A 203 7.72 -27.01 -7.92
N GLY A 204 7.41 -25.81 -7.46
CA GLY A 204 8.39 -24.80 -7.14
C GLY A 204 7.94 -23.78 -6.11
N VAL A 205 8.91 -23.19 -5.43
CA VAL A 205 8.72 -22.07 -4.50
C VAL A 205 9.64 -20.93 -4.91
N VAL A 206 9.04 -19.74 -5.11
CA VAL A 206 9.76 -18.51 -5.46
C VAL A 206 9.83 -17.53 -4.28
N ALA A 207 10.70 -16.55 -4.39
CA ALA A 207 10.71 -15.42 -3.45
C ALA A 207 9.36 -14.68 -3.47
N PRO A 208 8.99 -13.93 -2.39
CA PRO A 208 7.72 -13.21 -2.34
C PRO A 208 7.55 -12.32 -3.57
N PHE A 209 6.45 -12.53 -4.32
CA PHE A 209 6.21 -11.85 -5.60
C PHE A 209 5.17 -10.75 -5.44
N ARG A 210 5.62 -9.51 -5.33
CA ARG A 210 4.78 -8.34 -5.03
C ARG A 210 4.20 -7.71 -6.31
N LYS A 211 3.24 -8.42 -6.94
CA LYS A 211 2.63 -8.08 -8.24
C LYS A 211 2.14 -6.62 -8.34
N ASN A 212 1.58 -6.07 -7.25
CA ASN A 212 1.10 -4.69 -7.20
C ASN A 212 2.17 -3.68 -6.76
N GLY A 213 3.43 -4.09 -6.80
CA GLY A 213 4.58 -3.20 -6.59
C GLY A 213 4.94 -2.95 -5.13
N GLU A 214 5.69 -1.90 -4.93
CA GLU A 214 6.39 -1.58 -3.69
C GLU A 214 5.45 -1.33 -2.50
N PHE A 215 4.24 -0.86 -2.75
CA PHE A 215 3.27 -0.52 -1.71
C PHE A 215 2.23 -1.60 -1.46
N SER A 216 2.36 -2.78 -2.12
CA SER A 216 1.48 -3.92 -1.86
C SER A 216 1.60 -4.43 -0.42
N GLN A 217 0.63 -5.26 -0.01
CA GLN A 217 0.60 -5.83 1.33
C GLN A 217 1.87 -6.63 1.67
N ASP A 218 2.17 -6.79 2.95
CA ASP A 218 3.40 -7.42 3.42
C ASP A 218 3.48 -8.91 3.11
N LYS A 219 2.37 -9.64 3.22
CA LYS A 219 2.25 -11.04 2.82
C LYS A 219 1.37 -11.13 1.58
N VAL A 220 1.99 -11.44 0.44
CA VAL A 220 1.31 -11.38 -0.87
C VAL A 220 0.56 -12.67 -1.18
N GLN A 221 1.09 -13.83 -0.77
CA GLN A 221 0.52 -15.16 -0.95
C GLN A 221 0.15 -15.42 -2.43
N MET A 222 1.18 -15.42 -3.28
CA MET A 222 1.02 -15.57 -4.72
C MET A 222 1.17 -17.02 -5.16
N ALA A 223 0.27 -17.46 -6.03
CA ALA A 223 0.32 -18.73 -6.72
C ALA A 223 0.31 -18.53 -8.23
N PHE A 224 1.18 -19.26 -8.92
CA PHE A 224 1.23 -19.28 -10.37
C PHE A 224 0.73 -20.64 -10.84
N ASP A 225 -0.31 -20.64 -11.65
CA ASP A 225 -0.77 -21.83 -12.37
C ASP A 225 -0.27 -21.82 -13.80
N ARG A 226 0.08 -23.00 -14.34
CA ARG A 226 0.52 -23.11 -15.71
C ARG A 226 -0.65 -22.94 -16.66
N ALA A 227 -0.62 -21.89 -17.47
CA ALA A 227 -1.57 -21.71 -18.57
C ALA A 227 -1.24 -22.67 -19.70
N ASP A 228 -2.08 -23.67 -19.91
CA ASP A 228 -1.93 -24.62 -21.00
C ASP A 228 -2.45 -24.00 -22.30
N LEU A 229 -1.54 -23.66 -23.22
CA LEU A 229 -1.90 -23.06 -24.51
C LEU A 229 -2.41 -24.10 -25.53
N HIS A 230 -2.11 -25.37 -25.33
CA HIS A 230 -2.53 -26.48 -26.21
C HIS A 230 -3.74 -27.25 -25.69
N GLY A 231 -4.14 -26.98 -24.45
CA GLY A 231 -5.24 -27.60 -23.78
C GLY A 231 -6.21 -26.58 -23.17
N TRP A 232 -6.98 -27.03 -22.19
CA TRP A 232 -8.02 -26.22 -21.56
C TRP A 232 -7.69 -25.83 -20.10
N ARG A 233 -6.59 -26.37 -19.54
CA ARG A 233 -6.22 -26.12 -18.13
C ARG A 233 -5.56 -24.75 -17.93
N GLY A 234 -5.68 -24.25 -16.70
CA GLY A 234 -5.11 -22.98 -16.27
C GLY A 234 -5.89 -21.74 -16.78
N THR A 235 -5.65 -20.62 -16.13
CA THR A 235 -6.28 -19.34 -16.49
C THR A 235 -5.72 -18.82 -17.81
N MET A 236 -6.59 -18.40 -18.72
CA MET A 236 -6.17 -17.90 -20.03
C MET A 236 -5.33 -16.63 -19.88
N PRO A 237 -4.12 -16.57 -20.48
CA PRO A 237 -3.35 -15.33 -20.55
C PRO A 237 -4.04 -14.27 -21.40
N ARG A 238 -4.05 -13.02 -20.92
CA ARG A 238 -4.58 -11.85 -21.63
C ARG A 238 -3.52 -10.79 -21.91
N ALA A 239 -2.31 -11.01 -21.43
CA ALA A 239 -1.17 -10.15 -21.66
C ALA A 239 0.05 -10.97 -22.07
N LEU A 240 0.84 -10.45 -23.01
CA LEU A 240 2.19 -10.89 -23.27
C LEU A 240 3.14 -10.00 -22.47
N VAL A 241 3.98 -10.62 -21.66
CA VAL A 241 5.07 -9.96 -20.94
C VAL A 241 6.34 -10.22 -21.73
N ILE A 242 6.98 -9.17 -22.19
CA ILE A 242 8.06 -9.22 -23.19
C ILE A 242 9.27 -8.52 -22.58
N ARG A 243 10.36 -9.25 -22.38
CA ARG A 243 11.64 -8.66 -21.99
C ARG A 243 12.42 -8.33 -23.25
N VAL A 244 12.70 -7.05 -23.42
CA VAL A 244 13.54 -6.55 -24.51
C VAL A 244 15.00 -6.45 -24.06
N ARG A 245 15.93 -6.60 -25.01
CA ARG A 245 17.37 -6.45 -24.72
C ARG A 245 17.69 -5.02 -24.31
N PRO A 246 18.61 -4.80 -23.37
CA PRO A 246 19.08 -3.46 -23.02
C PRO A 246 19.57 -2.70 -24.27
N GLY A 247 19.18 -1.43 -24.39
CA GLY A 247 19.52 -0.60 -25.55
C GLY A 247 18.58 -0.73 -26.74
N THR A 248 17.49 -1.50 -26.64
CA THR A 248 16.45 -1.54 -27.66
C THR A 248 15.85 -0.14 -27.82
N PRO A 249 15.85 0.44 -29.05
CA PRO A 249 15.37 1.79 -29.29
C PRO A 249 13.83 1.87 -29.12
N ALA A 250 13.31 3.07 -28.81
CA ALA A 250 11.87 3.28 -28.60
C ALA A 250 11.04 3.01 -29.86
N GLU A 251 11.62 3.24 -31.03
CA GLU A 251 10.99 3.00 -32.35
C GLU A 251 10.64 1.51 -32.57
N PHE A 252 11.28 0.62 -31.81
CA PHE A 252 10.93 -0.81 -31.88
C PHE A 252 9.51 -1.09 -31.39
N GLU A 253 8.91 -0.20 -30.58
CA GLU A 253 7.50 -0.33 -30.15
C GLU A 253 6.55 -0.29 -31.37
N GLU A 254 6.80 0.58 -32.35
CA GLU A 254 6.00 0.66 -33.57
C GLU A 254 6.15 -0.64 -34.39
N THR A 255 7.38 -1.13 -34.54
CA THR A 255 7.67 -2.41 -35.23
C THR A 255 6.96 -3.58 -34.54
N LEU A 256 7.04 -3.64 -33.22
CA LEU A 256 6.39 -4.68 -32.42
C LEU A 256 4.85 -4.59 -32.53
N THR A 257 4.30 -3.38 -32.48
CA THR A 257 2.85 -3.15 -32.63
C THR A 257 2.37 -3.59 -34.02
N ALA A 258 3.06 -3.19 -35.07
CA ALA A 258 2.75 -3.63 -36.43
C ALA A 258 2.83 -5.16 -36.58
N ARG A 259 3.83 -5.80 -35.99
CA ARG A 259 3.99 -7.26 -36.03
C ARG A 259 2.86 -7.98 -35.28
N LEU A 260 2.49 -7.51 -34.09
CA LEU A 260 1.36 -8.05 -33.32
C LEU A 260 0.05 -7.92 -34.08
N HIS A 261 -0.19 -6.76 -34.70
CA HIS A 261 -1.40 -6.56 -35.51
C HIS A 261 -1.42 -7.46 -36.76
N ALA A 262 -0.29 -7.65 -37.43
CA ALA A 262 -0.21 -8.55 -38.58
C ALA A 262 -0.46 -10.03 -38.21
N LEU A 263 -0.04 -10.45 -37.04
CA LEU A 263 -0.22 -11.83 -36.56
C LEU A 263 -1.60 -12.09 -35.94
N ALA A 264 -2.25 -11.06 -35.40
CA ALA A 264 -3.52 -11.15 -34.70
C ALA A 264 -4.41 -9.92 -35.01
N PRO A 265 -4.83 -9.72 -36.27
CA PRO A 265 -5.54 -8.52 -36.70
C PRO A 265 -6.90 -8.32 -36.02
N ASP A 266 -7.54 -9.43 -35.62
CA ASP A 266 -8.87 -9.41 -34.98
C ASP A 266 -8.82 -9.05 -33.51
N TYR A 267 -7.61 -8.94 -32.90
CA TYR A 267 -7.45 -8.71 -31.47
C TYR A 267 -6.67 -7.42 -31.20
N PRO A 268 -7.38 -6.35 -30.82
CA PRO A 268 -6.72 -5.10 -30.44
C PRO A 268 -5.66 -5.33 -29.37
N THR A 269 -4.47 -4.83 -29.65
CA THR A 269 -3.32 -4.97 -28.76
C THR A 269 -2.82 -3.61 -28.33
N ARG A 270 -2.54 -3.45 -27.06
CA ARG A 270 -1.97 -2.23 -26.49
C ARG A 270 -0.67 -2.53 -25.75
N ILE A 271 0.41 -1.91 -26.20
CA ILE A 271 1.72 -2.03 -25.53
C ILE A 271 1.83 -0.95 -24.44
N ARG A 272 2.40 -1.32 -23.30
CA ARG A 272 2.79 -0.43 -22.23
C ARG A 272 4.11 -0.89 -21.64
N HIS A 273 4.96 0.04 -21.28
CA HIS A 273 6.22 -0.26 -20.59
C HIS A 273 5.95 -0.48 -19.11
N MET A 274 6.52 -1.53 -18.53
CA MET A 274 6.25 -1.90 -17.14
C MET A 274 6.72 -0.83 -16.15
N ASP A 275 7.80 -0.11 -16.46
CA ASP A 275 8.27 1.02 -15.66
C ASP A 275 7.27 2.19 -15.63
N SER A 276 6.56 2.45 -16.74
CA SER A 276 5.49 3.46 -16.79
C SER A 276 4.27 3.02 -15.98
N MET A 277 3.92 1.73 -16.04
CA MET A 277 2.85 1.14 -15.22
C MET A 277 3.18 1.24 -13.73
N ARG A 278 4.43 0.92 -13.36
CA ARG A 278 4.97 1.10 -12.01
C ARG A 278 4.85 2.55 -11.52
N ARG A 279 5.30 3.52 -12.36
CA ARG A 279 5.15 4.95 -12.01
C ARG A 279 3.69 5.35 -11.80
N GLY A 280 2.78 4.85 -12.63
CA GLY A 280 1.35 5.07 -12.49
C GLY A 280 0.80 4.54 -11.17
N MET A 281 1.10 3.27 -10.84
CA MET A 281 0.69 2.62 -9.60
C MET A 281 1.23 3.35 -8.36
N ASN A 282 2.53 3.70 -8.38
CA ASN A 282 3.17 4.41 -7.29
C ASN A 282 2.59 5.81 -7.08
N ARG A 283 2.28 6.53 -8.17
CA ARG A 283 1.60 7.85 -8.09
C ARG A 283 0.22 7.71 -7.46
N ALA A 284 -0.57 6.71 -7.86
CA ALA A 284 -1.90 6.48 -7.31
C ALA A 284 -1.84 6.20 -5.79
N PHE A 285 -0.84 5.44 -5.34
CA PHE A 285 -0.64 5.18 -3.91
C PHE A 285 -0.13 6.42 -3.15
N LEU A 286 0.78 7.18 -3.73
CA LEU A 286 1.40 8.35 -3.06
C LEU A 286 0.50 9.59 -3.08
N ALA A 287 -0.43 9.71 -4.03
CA ALA A 287 -1.31 10.88 -4.13
C ALA A 287 -2.06 11.20 -2.81
N PRO A 288 -2.73 10.25 -2.13
CA PRO A 288 -3.39 10.54 -0.86
C PRO A 288 -2.40 10.92 0.26
N VAL A 289 -1.18 10.37 0.24
CA VAL A 289 -0.13 10.72 1.22
C VAL A 289 0.34 12.16 1.01
N ILE A 290 0.58 12.55 -0.25
CA ILE A 290 0.97 13.93 -0.60
C ILE A 290 -0.14 14.91 -0.23
N LEU A 291 -1.38 14.63 -0.62
CA LEU A 291 -2.54 15.47 -0.29
C LEU A 291 -2.69 15.60 1.23
N GLY A 292 -2.63 14.48 1.95
CA GLY A 292 -2.70 14.48 3.42
C GLY A 292 -1.56 15.30 4.06
N THR A 293 -0.36 15.27 3.49
CA THR A 293 0.78 16.08 3.97
C THR A 293 0.51 17.58 3.79
N VAL A 294 -0.07 17.98 2.65
CA VAL A 294 -0.44 19.39 2.40
C VAL A 294 -1.51 19.84 3.38
N VAL A 295 -2.55 19.02 3.59
CA VAL A 295 -3.61 19.30 4.59
C VAL A 295 -3.01 19.37 5.99
N SER A 296 -2.11 18.48 6.36
CA SER A 296 -1.43 18.49 7.66
C SER A 296 -0.61 19.77 7.87
N ALA A 297 0.12 20.21 6.84
CA ALA A 297 0.88 21.47 6.90
C ALA A 297 -0.03 22.69 7.11
N PHE A 298 -1.17 22.72 6.43
CA PHE A 298 -2.18 23.77 6.62
C PHE A 298 -2.75 23.74 8.05
N LEU A 299 -3.14 22.57 8.57
CA LEU A 299 -3.65 22.41 9.93
C LEU A 299 -2.60 22.81 10.98
N ILE A 300 -1.34 22.44 10.78
CA ILE A 300 -0.24 22.90 11.67
C ILE A 300 -0.15 24.42 11.68
N GLY A 301 -0.26 25.06 10.53
CA GLY A 301 -0.29 26.53 10.42
C GLY A 301 -1.48 27.14 11.18
N MET A 302 -2.68 26.56 11.04
CA MET A 302 -3.87 27.02 11.79
C MET A 302 -3.68 26.88 13.31
N VAL A 303 -3.23 25.71 13.78
CA VAL A 303 -2.93 25.48 15.21
C VAL A 303 -1.88 26.47 15.72
N ALA A 304 -0.84 26.75 14.93
CA ALA A 304 0.19 27.72 15.29
C ALA A 304 -0.39 29.11 15.49
N LEU A 305 -1.25 29.57 14.57
CA LEU A 305 -1.93 30.87 14.67
C LEU A 305 -2.91 30.90 15.84
N GLY A 306 -3.72 29.86 16.03
CA GLY A 306 -4.67 29.71 17.12
C GLY A 306 -3.97 29.73 18.48
N LEU A 307 -2.94 28.93 18.67
CA LEU A 307 -2.14 28.91 19.90
C LEU A 307 -1.50 30.28 20.18
N SER A 308 -0.84 30.85 19.16
CA SER A 308 -0.19 32.17 19.31
C SER A 308 -1.16 33.26 19.65
N GLY A 309 -2.37 33.32 19.03
CA GLY A 309 -3.42 34.28 19.28
C GLY A 309 -3.99 34.15 20.68
N VAL A 310 -4.30 32.94 21.14
CA VAL A 310 -4.84 32.72 22.50
C VAL A 310 -3.77 33.02 23.55
N LEU A 311 -2.53 32.67 23.33
CA LEU A 311 -1.45 32.99 24.24
C LEU A 311 -1.22 34.50 24.34
N TRP A 312 -1.18 35.19 23.20
CA TRP A 312 -1.10 36.67 23.19
C TRP A 312 -2.24 37.31 23.97
N GLN A 313 -3.47 36.90 23.70
CA GLN A 313 -4.66 37.42 24.44
C GLN A 313 -4.60 37.10 25.93
N ASN A 314 -4.11 35.91 26.31
CA ASN A 314 -3.98 35.53 27.72
C ASN A 314 -2.93 36.37 28.45
N VAL A 315 -1.77 36.60 27.83
CA VAL A 315 -0.72 37.45 28.39
C VAL A 315 -1.20 38.89 28.52
N THR A 316 -1.84 39.45 27.49
CA THR A 316 -2.31 40.84 27.49
C THR A 316 -3.38 41.06 28.57
N ARG A 317 -4.34 40.15 28.71
CA ARG A 317 -5.42 40.26 29.74
C ARG A 317 -4.91 40.09 31.17
N ARG A 318 -3.77 39.44 31.37
CA ARG A 318 -3.17 39.16 32.69
C ARG A 318 -1.98 40.06 33.01
N ARG A 319 -1.70 41.10 32.23
CA ARG A 319 -0.52 41.98 32.44
C ARG A 319 -0.45 42.53 33.86
N ARG A 320 -1.58 42.97 34.40
CA ARG A 320 -1.70 43.50 35.77
C ARG A 320 -1.42 42.43 36.85
N GLU A 321 -1.95 41.23 36.69
CA GLU A 321 -1.67 40.07 37.57
C GLU A 321 -0.22 39.66 37.53
N ILE A 322 0.36 39.59 36.31
CA ILE A 322 1.79 39.23 36.11
C ILE A 322 2.69 40.31 36.72
N GLY A 323 2.35 41.61 36.52
CA GLY A 323 3.09 42.73 37.12
C GLY A 323 3.07 42.68 38.65
N LEU A 324 1.91 42.45 39.26
CA LEU A 324 1.77 42.32 40.72
C LEU A 324 2.60 41.14 41.27
N ARG A 325 2.56 39.99 40.62
CA ARG A 325 3.37 38.81 41.02
C ARG A 325 4.86 39.13 40.96
N ARG A 326 5.28 39.84 39.92
CA ARG A 326 6.69 40.25 39.76
C ARG A 326 7.10 41.28 40.82
N ALA A 327 6.22 42.20 41.19
CA ALA A 327 6.46 43.12 42.28
C ALA A 327 6.60 42.41 43.66
N LEU A 328 5.92 41.24 43.80
CA LEU A 328 6.03 40.37 44.98
C LEU A 328 7.19 39.36 44.90
N GLY A 329 8.11 39.51 43.96
CA GLY A 329 9.35 38.71 43.86
C GLY A 329 9.30 37.52 42.95
N ALA A 330 8.25 37.31 42.10
CA ALA A 330 8.24 36.25 41.12
C ALA A 330 9.26 36.48 40.01
N THR A 331 10.07 35.50 39.69
CA THR A 331 11.03 35.55 38.57
C THR A 331 10.36 35.45 37.22
N GLY A 332 10.92 36.13 36.17
CA GLY A 332 10.37 36.04 34.82
C GLY A 332 10.30 34.59 34.30
N GLY A 333 11.24 33.74 34.70
CA GLY A 333 11.26 32.32 34.36
C GLY A 333 10.11 31.51 34.97
N SER A 334 9.63 31.90 36.17
CA SER A 334 8.44 31.27 36.80
C SER A 334 7.15 31.53 36.04
N VAL A 335 6.99 32.78 35.53
CA VAL A 335 5.86 33.17 34.71
C VAL A 335 5.90 32.47 33.35
N HIS A 336 7.06 32.45 32.70
CA HIS A 336 7.32 31.75 31.44
C HIS A 336 6.91 30.25 31.54
N ARG A 337 7.45 29.55 32.56
CA ARG A 337 7.16 28.12 32.78
C ARG A 337 5.67 27.88 33.05
N GLN A 338 4.97 28.78 33.78
CA GLN A 338 3.56 28.64 34.02
C GLN A 338 2.74 28.69 32.72
N ILE A 339 3.03 29.64 31.84
CA ILE A 339 2.32 29.77 30.55
C ILE A 339 2.52 28.57 29.68
N LEU A 340 3.79 28.07 29.57
CA LEU A 340 4.09 26.86 28.80
C LEU A 340 3.32 25.63 29.35
N ILE A 341 3.22 25.48 30.67
CA ILE A 341 2.47 24.38 31.28
C ILE A 341 0.98 24.48 30.96
N GLU A 342 0.38 25.69 30.97
CA GLU A 342 -1.06 25.90 30.63
C GLU A 342 -1.33 25.38 29.20
N VAL A 343 -0.48 25.73 28.23
CA VAL A 343 -0.67 25.31 26.82
C VAL A 343 -0.40 23.82 26.66
N ALA A 344 0.66 23.30 27.28
CA ALA A 344 0.96 21.87 27.26
C ALA A 344 -0.18 21.02 27.82
N LEU A 345 -0.89 21.50 28.85
CA LEU A 345 -2.07 20.81 29.41
C LEU A 345 -3.22 20.74 28.42
N LEU A 346 -3.48 21.83 27.65
CA LEU A 346 -4.51 21.82 26.60
C LEU A 346 -4.16 20.84 25.49
N SER A 347 -2.91 20.88 25.02
CA SER A 347 -2.42 19.95 24.01
C SER A 347 -2.48 18.50 24.51
N THR A 348 -2.11 18.26 25.78
CA THR A 348 -2.16 16.91 26.38
C THR A 348 -3.60 16.40 26.47
N LEU A 349 -4.57 17.25 26.83
CA LEU A 349 -5.98 16.86 26.86
C LEU A 349 -6.47 16.43 25.46
N ALA A 350 -6.17 17.22 24.42
CA ALA A 350 -6.50 16.89 23.03
C ALA A 350 -5.84 15.57 22.60
N VAL A 351 -4.56 15.39 22.90
CA VAL A 351 -3.81 14.18 22.61
C VAL A 351 -4.38 12.94 23.29
N ILE A 352 -4.76 13.03 24.59
CA ILE A 352 -5.36 11.90 25.31
C ILE A 352 -6.67 11.48 24.63
N VAL A 353 -7.54 12.43 24.27
CA VAL A 353 -8.78 12.12 23.55
C VAL A 353 -8.47 11.50 22.19
N GLY A 354 -7.49 12.04 21.47
CA GLY A 354 -7.02 11.51 20.18
C GLY A 354 -6.48 10.08 20.30
N LEU A 355 -5.68 9.78 21.32
CA LEU A 355 -5.16 8.43 21.57
C LEU A 355 -6.30 7.44 21.85
N VAL A 356 -7.33 7.84 22.60
CA VAL A 356 -8.52 6.98 22.82
C VAL A 356 -9.22 6.66 21.50
N VAL A 357 -9.39 7.65 20.61
CA VAL A 357 -9.98 7.45 19.28
C VAL A 357 -9.10 6.52 18.45
N ILE A 358 -7.78 6.76 18.38
CA ILE A 358 -6.83 5.97 17.62
C ILE A 358 -6.81 4.51 18.11
N ALA A 359 -6.87 4.27 19.42
CA ALA A 359 -6.87 2.92 19.98
C ALA A 359 -8.07 2.07 19.55
N GLN A 360 -9.15 2.68 19.08
CA GLN A 360 -10.34 1.97 18.59
C GLN A 360 -10.22 1.57 17.11
N LEU A 361 -9.36 2.22 16.31
CA LEU A 361 -9.25 1.98 14.88
C LEU A 361 -8.88 0.54 14.50
N PRO A 362 -7.94 -0.14 15.19
CA PRO A 362 -7.68 -1.57 14.94
C PRO A 362 -8.88 -2.46 15.26
N ILE A 363 -9.67 -2.14 16.27
CA ILE A 363 -10.84 -2.92 16.72
C ILE A 363 -11.93 -2.92 15.66
N ILE A 364 -12.15 -1.78 15.00
CA ILE A 364 -13.14 -1.64 13.91
C ILE A 364 -12.59 -2.06 12.53
N GLY A 365 -11.37 -2.62 12.48
CA GLY A 365 -10.78 -3.16 11.26
C GLY A 365 -10.21 -2.15 10.27
N LEU A 366 -10.21 -0.86 10.59
CA LEU A 366 -9.79 0.21 9.67
C LEU A 366 -8.28 0.18 9.32
N PHE A 367 -7.44 -0.43 10.16
CA PHE A 367 -5.99 -0.48 9.97
C PHE A 367 -5.42 -1.90 9.98
N GLN A 368 -6.20 -2.92 9.60
CA GLN A 368 -5.73 -4.32 9.53
C GLN A 368 -4.52 -4.53 8.61
N VAL A 369 -4.36 -3.64 7.62
CA VAL A 369 -3.29 -3.69 6.61
C VAL A 369 -2.01 -2.98 7.08
N VAL A 370 -2.06 -2.27 8.22
CA VAL A 370 -0.93 -1.49 8.75
C VAL A 370 -0.16 -2.31 9.77
N THR A 371 1.17 -2.34 9.64
CA THR A 371 2.01 -3.02 10.63
C THR A 371 2.00 -2.28 11.96
N PRO A 372 2.09 -3.00 13.11
CA PRO A 372 2.18 -2.36 14.43
C PRO A 372 3.32 -1.33 14.54
N LEU A 373 4.43 -1.58 13.85
CA LEU A 373 5.55 -0.65 13.79
C LEU A 373 5.18 0.67 13.11
N ALA A 374 4.53 0.62 11.94
CA ALA A 374 4.10 1.83 11.23
C ALA A 374 3.07 2.62 12.03
N TYR A 375 2.18 1.91 12.73
CA TYR A 375 1.20 2.51 13.64
C TYR A 375 1.88 3.26 14.79
N GLY A 376 2.86 2.63 15.44
CA GLY A 376 3.65 3.25 16.51
C GLY A 376 4.45 4.46 16.04
N VAL A 377 5.07 4.39 14.87
CA VAL A 377 5.79 5.52 14.24
C VAL A 377 4.84 6.68 13.95
N GLY A 378 3.64 6.41 13.44
CA GLY A 378 2.61 7.43 13.20
C GLY A 378 2.21 8.17 14.47
N ILE A 379 1.96 7.44 15.57
CA ILE A 379 1.67 8.04 16.88
C ILE A 379 2.84 8.89 17.36
N ALA A 380 4.06 8.36 17.33
CA ALA A 380 5.25 9.07 17.78
C ALA A 380 5.50 10.37 16.99
N ALA A 381 5.34 10.31 15.65
CA ALA A 381 5.48 11.47 14.79
C ALA A 381 4.42 12.55 15.09
N ALA A 382 3.16 12.16 15.25
CA ALA A 382 2.08 13.10 15.58
C ALA A 382 2.30 13.75 16.96
N LEU A 383 2.68 12.96 17.98
CA LEU A 383 3.02 13.46 19.31
C LEU A 383 4.17 14.48 19.25
N ALA A 384 5.28 14.08 18.59
CA ALA A 384 6.46 14.93 18.47
C ALA A 384 6.12 16.25 17.79
N THR A 385 5.33 16.22 16.70
CA THR A 385 4.91 17.43 15.97
C THR A 385 4.04 18.34 16.82
N ILE A 386 3.00 17.82 17.49
CA ILE A 386 2.10 18.63 18.33
C ILE A 386 2.85 19.27 19.50
N TYR A 387 3.70 18.50 20.21
CA TYR A 387 4.44 19.08 21.34
C TYR A 387 5.54 20.03 20.89
N ALA A 388 6.22 19.76 19.77
CA ALA A 388 7.17 20.70 19.18
C ALA A 388 6.49 22.03 18.81
N LEU A 389 5.32 21.94 18.15
CA LEU A 389 4.52 23.11 17.79
C LEU A 389 4.07 23.88 19.03
N THR A 390 3.54 23.19 20.04
CA THR A 390 3.12 23.78 21.32
C THR A 390 4.28 24.53 21.98
N LEU A 391 5.47 23.95 21.99
CA LEU A 391 6.68 24.56 22.55
C LEU A 391 7.06 25.82 21.76
N VAL A 392 7.19 25.71 20.44
CA VAL A 392 7.62 26.81 19.56
C VAL A 392 6.65 27.99 19.65
N CYS A 393 5.35 27.73 19.53
CA CYS A 393 4.33 28.78 19.61
C CYS A 393 4.21 29.38 21.02
N GLY A 394 4.55 28.59 22.06
CA GLY A 394 4.54 29.05 23.45
C GLY A 394 5.77 29.90 23.84
N LEU A 395 6.92 29.72 23.18
CA LEU A 395 8.17 30.38 23.56
C LEU A 395 8.10 31.90 23.47
N TYR A 396 7.65 32.46 22.33
CA TYR A 396 7.66 33.90 22.12
C TYR A 396 6.71 34.68 23.04
N PRO A 397 5.40 34.33 23.17
CA PRO A 397 4.49 35.06 24.07
C PRO A 397 4.87 34.91 25.53
N SER A 398 5.35 33.75 25.95
CA SER A 398 5.78 33.52 27.33
C SER A 398 7.07 34.26 27.70
N TRP A 399 8.02 34.39 26.78
CA TRP A 399 9.22 35.20 26.96
C TRP A 399 8.86 36.70 27.08
N LEU A 400 7.93 37.20 26.23
CA LEU A 400 7.44 38.59 26.32
C LEU A 400 6.77 38.86 27.66
N ALA A 401 5.94 37.91 28.17
CA ALA A 401 5.32 38.00 29.47
C ALA A 401 6.35 38.11 30.62
N GLY A 402 7.48 37.38 30.48
CA GLY A 402 8.57 37.45 31.45
C GLY A 402 9.33 38.77 31.48
N ARG A 403 9.19 39.64 30.46
CA ARG A 403 9.85 40.97 30.38
C ARG A 403 8.95 42.16 30.85
N VAL A 404 7.69 41.93 31.18
CA VAL A 404 6.77 43.00 31.68
C VAL A 404 7.37 43.63 32.93
N GLN A 405 7.63 44.94 32.88
CA GLN A 405 8.14 45.71 34.02
C GLN A 405 6.98 45.96 35.03
N PRO A 406 7.20 45.80 36.35
CA PRO A 406 6.20 46.01 37.39
C PRO A 406 5.61 47.43 37.37
N ALA A 407 6.44 48.44 37.09
CA ALA A 407 6.05 49.84 37.01
C ALA A 407 5.05 50.12 35.85
N GLU A 408 5.32 49.61 34.65
CA GLU A 408 4.43 49.75 33.49
C GLU A 408 3.09 49.01 33.67
N ALA A 409 3.09 47.86 34.37
CA ALA A 409 1.88 47.07 34.59
C ALA A 409 0.89 47.69 35.57
N LEU A 410 1.35 48.61 36.45
CA LEU A 410 0.52 49.31 37.43
C LEU A 410 0.00 50.67 36.90
N HIS A 411 0.62 51.23 35.83
CA HIS A 411 0.20 52.50 35.22
C HIS A 411 -0.76 52.34 34.01
N TYR A 412 -1.12 51.13 33.64
CA TYR A 412 -2.05 50.87 32.53
C TYR A 412 -3.50 50.98 33.04
N GLU A 413 -4.15 52.10 32.77
CA GLU A 413 -5.61 52.26 32.85
C GLU A 413 -6.35 51.56 31.74
#